data_12edc8e8d23cb822f82cb22aaef88aeb
#
_entry.id   12edc8e8d23cb822f82cb22aaef88aeb
#
_cell.length_a   1.000
_cell.length_b   1.000
_cell.length_c   1.000
_cell.angle_alpha   90.00
_cell.angle_beta   90.00
_cell.angle_gamma   90.00
#
_symmetry.space_group_name_H-M   'P 1'
#
loop_
_entity.id
_entity.type
_entity.pdbx_description
1 polymer ?
#
loop_
_entity_poly.entity_id
_entity_poly.type
_entity_poly.pdbx_seq_one_letter_code
_entity_poly.pdbx_strand_id
1 'polypeptide(L)'
;MTNEIKIEKKASEVIQPESVNEARQAIQTKKDLSGANLEGYSLDNMHATGAILRKTNLQKADLSHGLLISPNFYKSNATGAAVDRTVIVNGDLVKARFAEADLSEGALVGVNAEEANFHGANLRQAGLFGMNLRNADLTQANLANARLAGVNVEGADFSGAEMTGAKAYQVNWDQAKVPPVLMPDPYIQLPKWAWSVIMGSLIGGLAAVIYAFFKRRSTKG
;
A
#
# COMPACT_ATOMS: atom_id res chain seq x y z
N MET A 1 -5.95 55.47 6.79
CA MET A 1 -6.22 54.38 7.75
C MET A 1 -6.55 53.14 6.94
N THR A 2 -5.54 52.35 6.68
CA THR A 2 -5.67 51.08 5.93
C THR A 2 -5.95 49.97 6.93
N ASN A 3 -7.18 49.44 6.88
CA ASN A 3 -7.54 48.24 7.64
C ASN A 3 -6.86 47.00 7.00
N GLU A 4 -5.74 46.61 7.58
CA GLU A 4 -5.18 45.27 7.32
C GLU A 4 -6.09 44.21 7.96
N ILE A 5 -6.84 43.52 7.13
CA ILE A 5 -7.55 42.31 7.57
C ILE A 5 -6.48 41.23 7.82
N LYS A 6 -6.08 41.03 9.06
CA LYS A 6 -5.33 39.86 9.51
C LYS A 6 -6.23 38.64 9.31
N ILE A 7 -6.03 37.94 8.21
CA ILE A 7 -6.54 36.56 8.05
C ILE A 7 -5.68 35.67 8.95
N GLU A 8 -6.09 35.52 10.20
CA GLU A 8 -5.55 34.44 11.04
C GLU A 8 -5.91 33.12 10.34
N LYS A 9 -4.90 32.48 9.76
CA LYS A 9 -4.99 31.09 9.31
C LYS A 9 -5.26 30.26 10.56
N LYS A 10 -6.54 30.03 10.88
CA LYS A 10 -6.94 29.05 11.90
C LYS A 10 -6.24 27.75 11.52
N ALA A 11 -5.25 27.34 12.31
CA ALA A 11 -4.64 26.04 12.16
C ALA A 11 -5.80 25.04 12.13
N SER A 12 -5.93 24.30 11.04
CA SER A 12 -7.00 23.29 10.91
C SER A 12 -6.86 22.36 12.09
N GLU A 13 -7.85 22.40 12.96
CA GLU A 13 -7.92 21.55 14.15
C GLU A 13 -7.86 20.11 13.64
N VAL A 14 -6.89 19.33 14.10
CA VAL A 14 -6.73 17.93 13.73
C VAL A 14 -7.98 17.20 14.20
N ILE A 15 -8.72 16.60 13.28
CA ILE A 15 -9.88 15.77 13.64
C ILE A 15 -9.36 14.56 14.41
N GLN A 16 -9.77 14.44 15.67
CA GLN A 16 -9.48 13.27 16.50
C GLN A 16 -10.80 12.52 16.71
N PRO A 17 -11.04 11.41 15.97
CA PRO A 17 -12.24 10.62 16.18
C PRO A 17 -12.28 10.05 17.59
N GLU A 18 -13.41 10.24 18.29
CA GLU A 18 -13.60 9.71 19.64
C GLU A 18 -14.00 8.21 19.63
N SER A 19 -14.37 7.69 18.47
CA SER A 19 -14.77 6.30 18.31
C SER A 19 -14.35 5.72 16.96
N VAL A 20 -14.30 4.38 16.89
CA VAL A 20 -14.08 3.64 15.64
C VAL A 20 -15.13 3.99 14.58
N ASN A 21 -16.40 4.13 14.96
CA ASN A 21 -17.47 4.46 14.02
C ASN A 21 -17.29 5.86 13.44
N GLU A 22 -16.89 6.82 14.24
CA GLU A 22 -16.58 8.18 13.76
C GLU A 22 -15.39 8.18 12.81
N ALA A 23 -14.31 7.44 13.14
CA ALA A 23 -13.16 7.27 12.26
C ALA A 23 -13.58 6.63 10.92
N ARG A 24 -14.36 5.56 10.95
CA ARG A 24 -14.87 4.89 9.74
C ARG A 24 -15.69 5.85 8.88
N GLN A 25 -16.60 6.60 9.48
CA GLN A 25 -17.41 7.61 8.77
C GLN A 25 -16.54 8.72 8.18
N ALA A 26 -15.57 9.22 8.94
CA ALA A 26 -14.65 10.25 8.48
C ALA A 26 -13.84 9.79 7.26
N ILE A 27 -13.32 8.55 7.28
CA ILE A 27 -12.59 7.95 6.16
C ILE A 27 -13.49 7.81 4.92
N GLN A 28 -14.71 7.30 5.09
CA GLN A 28 -15.66 7.13 3.99
C GLN A 28 -16.13 8.45 3.39
N THR A 29 -16.29 9.49 4.19
CA THR A 29 -16.71 10.82 3.75
C THR A 29 -15.56 11.74 3.36
N LYS A 30 -14.33 11.20 3.26
CA LYS A 30 -13.10 11.92 2.88
C LYS A 30 -12.77 13.11 3.78
N LYS A 31 -13.14 13.06 5.03
CA LYS A 31 -12.68 14.04 6.01
C LYS A 31 -11.17 13.92 6.20
N ASP A 32 -10.50 15.02 6.41
CA ASP A 32 -9.06 15.06 6.64
C ASP A 32 -8.73 14.58 8.06
N LEU A 33 -8.17 13.38 8.16
CA LEU A 33 -7.69 12.79 9.41
C LEU A 33 -6.18 12.94 9.57
N SER A 34 -5.56 13.89 8.88
CA SER A 34 -4.12 14.10 8.96
C SER A 34 -3.67 14.37 10.39
N GLY A 35 -2.76 13.53 10.89
CA GLY A 35 -2.24 13.62 12.26
C GLY A 35 -3.15 13.02 13.33
N ALA A 36 -4.29 12.43 12.97
CA ALA A 36 -5.17 11.75 13.93
C ALA A 36 -4.48 10.55 14.57
N ASN A 37 -4.90 10.20 15.78
CA ASN A 37 -4.51 8.96 16.45
C ASN A 37 -5.63 7.91 16.26
N LEU A 38 -5.33 6.87 15.47
CA LEU A 38 -6.21 5.73 15.19
C LEU A 38 -5.54 4.42 15.63
N GLU A 39 -4.62 4.48 16.60
CA GLU A 39 -3.92 3.31 17.10
C GLU A 39 -4.89 2.24 17.61
N GLY A 40 -4.75 1.01 17.12
CA GLY A 40 -5.57 -0.13 17.51
C GLY A 40 -7.02 -0.07 17.04
N TYR A 41 -7.41 0.89 16.19
CA TYR A 41 -8.79 0.97 15.69
C TYR A 41 -9.10 -0.18 14.73
N SER A 42 -10.29 -0.78 14.88
CA SER A 42 -10.82 -1.78 13.95
C SER A 42 -11.47 -1.07 12.76
N LEU A 43 -10.69 -0.96 11.68
CA LEU A 43 -11.07 -0.36 10.40
C LEU A 43 -11.16 -1.43 9.30
N ASP A 44 -11.36 -2.69 9.70
CA ASP A 44 -11.49 -3.85 8.81
C ASP A 44 -12.67 -3.73 7.82
N ASN A 45 -12.57 -4.41 6.71
CA ASN A 45 -13.60 -4.40 5.65
C ASN A 45 -13.99 -2.99 5.14
N MET A 46 -13.09 -2.00 5.30
CA MET A 46 -13.39 -0.64 4.84
C MET A 46 -13.30 -0.52 3.32
N HIS A 47 -14.32 0.09 2.73
CA HIS A 47 -14.30 0.52 1.34
C HIS A 47 -14.28 2.04 1.28
N ALA A 48 -13.17 2.63 0.85
CA ALA A 48 -13.02 4.07 0.81
C ALA A 48 -12.29 4.55 -0.45
N THR A 49 -12.68 5.70 -0.95
CA THR A 49 -12.02 6.38 -2.07
C THR A 49 -11.50 7.74 -1.62
N GLY A 50 -10.19 7.98 -1.78
CA GLY A 50 -9.57 9.27 -1.45
C GLY A 50 -9.48 9.52 0.06
N ALA A 51 -9.34 8.46 0.88
CA ALA A 51 -9.11 8.61 2.31
C ALA A 51 -7.86 9.46 2.60
N ILE A 52 -7.96 10.45 3.48
CA ILE A 52 -6.86 11.36 3.82
C ILE A 52 -6.36 10.99 5.21
N LEU A 53 -5.23 10.24 5.23
CA LEU A 53 -4.62 9.64 6.43
C LEU A 53 -3.15 10.05 6.57
N ARG A 54 -2.81 11.28 6.15
CA ARG A 54 -1.43 11.79 6.20
C ARG A 54 -0.97 11.95 7.64
N LYS A 55 0.25 11.47 7.94
CA LYS A 55 0.85 11.56 9.28
C LYS A 55 -0.02 10.96 10.40
N THR A 56 -1.02 10.16 10.06
CA THR A 56 -1.92 9.49 11.01
C THR A 56 -1.17 8.39 11.75
N ASN A 57 -1.44 8.23 13.04
CA ASN A 57 -1.00 7.07 13.80
C ASN A 57 -2.01 5.94 13.60
N LEU A 58 -1.59 4.88 12.91
CA LEU A 58 -2.34 3.66 12.62
C LEU A 58 -1.65 2.43 13.22
N GLN A 59 -0.78 2.61 14.21
CA GLN A 59 -0.09 1.49 14.86
C GLN A 59 -1.10 0.46 15.35
N LYS A 60 -0.87 -0.81 15.00
CA LYS A 60 -1.74 -1.93 15.38
C LYS A 60 -3.22 -1.77 14.98
N ALA A 61 -3.55 -0.80 14.11
CA ALA A 61 -4.90 -0.70 13.56
C ALA A 61 -5.20 -1.89 12.65
N ASP A 62 -6.46 -2.26 12.58
CA ASP A 62 -6.93 -3.31 11.68
C ASP A 62 -7.58 -2.67 10.43
N LEU A 63 -6.90 -2.77 9.30
CA LEU A 63 -7.36 -2.32 7.98
C LEU A 63 -7.63 -3.51 7.05
N SER A 64 -7.67 -4.74 7.60
CA SER A 64 -7.75 -5.98 6.82
C SER A 64 -9.02 -6.06 5.97
N HIS A 65 -8.95 -6.83 4.88
CA HIS A 65 -10.06 -7.08 3.96
C HIS A 65 -10.64 -5.82 3.29
N GLY A 66 -9.93 -4.68 3.35
CA GLY A 66 -10.37 -3.39 2.83
C GLY A 66 -10.20 -3.24 1.32
N LEU A 67 -10.91 -2.26 0.76
CA LEU A 67 -10.67 -1.72 -0.58
C LEU A 67 -10.46 -0.21 -0.46
N LEU A 68 -9.21 0.24 -0.66
CA LEU A 68 -8.83 1.63 -0.55
C LEU A 68 -8.37 2.13 -1.93
N ILE A 69 -9.13 3.05 -2.50
CA ILE A 69 -8.81 3.65 -3.80
C ILE A 69 -8.26 5.06 -3.57
N SER A 70 -7.07 5.33 -4.07
CA SER A 70 -6.34 6.58 -3.92
C SER A 70 -6.23 7.08 -2.47
N PRO A 71 -5.91 6.20 -1.50
CA PRO A 71 -5.71 6.67 -0.12
C PRO A 71 -4.40 7.46 -0.02
N ASN A 72 -4.36 8.44 0.85
CA ASN A 72 -3.15 9.18 1.16
C ASN A 72 -2.65 8.84 2.57
N PHE A 73 -1.60 8.01 2.64
CA PHE A 73 -0.89 7.61 3.85
C PHE A 73 0.46 8.33 4.01
N TYR A 74 0.68 9.45 3.33
CA TYR A 74 1.96 10.16 3.38
C TYR A 74 2.44 10.36 4.82
N LYS A 75 3.62 9.80 5.13
CA LYS A 75 4.23 9.84 6.48
C LYS A 75 3.35 9.27 7.60
N SER A 76 2.35 8.47 7.32
CA SER A 76 1.59 7.75 8.35
C SER A 76 2.44 6.69 9.05
N ASN A 77 2.04 6.31 10.25
CA ASN A 77 2.66 5.22 10.99
C ASN A 77 1.67 4.06 11.16
N ALA A 78 1.83 3.03 10.37
CA ALA A 78 1.06 1.78 10.39
C ALA A 78 1.92 0.60 10.87
N THR A 79 2.89 0.85 11.77
CA THR A 79 3.74 -0.20 12.34
C THR A 79 2.88 -1.25 13.05
N GLY A 80 3.06 -2.53 12.69
CA GLY A 80 2.31 -3.64 13.25
C GLY A 80 0.82 -3.65 12.93
N ALA A 81 0.36 -2.84 11.95
CA ALA A 81 -1.04 -2.85 11.52
C ALA A 81 -1.39 -4.13 10.76
N ALA A 82 -2.62 -4.62 10.91
CA ALA A 82 -3.20 -5.64 10.05
C ALA A 82 -3.74 -4.98 8.77
N VAL A 83 -3.17 -5.35 7.61
CA VAL A 83 -3.55 -4.85 6.28
C VAL A 83 -3.71 -6.05 5.32
N ASP A 84 -3.80 -7.27 5.89
CA ASP A 84 -3.92 -8.49 5.12
C ASP A 84 -5.19 -8.49 4.26
N ARG A 85 -5.09 -9.10 3.07
CA ARG A 85 -6.19 -9.16 2.10
C ARG A 85 -6.77 -7.81 1.69
N THR A 86 -6.10 -6.72 1.99
CA THR A 86 -6.51 -5.37 1.58
C THR A 86 -6.03 -5.08 0.17
N VAL A 87 -6.89 -4.44 -0.60
CA VAL A 87 -6.54 -3.92 -1.93
C VAL A 87 -6.34 -2.42 -1.83
N ILE A 88 -5.13 -1.96 -2.15
CA ILE A 88 -4.79 -0.54 -2.22
C ILE A 88 -4.48 -0.20 -3.67
N VAL A 89 -5.21 0.78 -4.20
CA VAL A 89 -5.08 1.20 -5.58
C VAL A 89 -4.70 2.67 -5.65
N ASN A 90 -3.63 3.00 -6.42
CA ASN A 90 -3.13 4.36 -6.62
C ASN A 90 -2.91 5.12 -5.30
N GLY A 91 -2.48 4.40 -4.25
CA GLY A 91 -2.22 4.98 -2.93
C GLY A 91 -0.92 5.78 -2.89
N ASP A 92 -0.90 6.84 -2.08
CA ASP A 92 0.30 7.59 -1.72
C ASP A 92 0.79 7.12 -0.33
N LEU A 93 1.84 6.30 -0.32
CA LEU A 93 2.49 5.76 0.86
C LEU A 93 3.91 6.35 1.04
N VAL A 94 4.21 7.48 0.40
CA VAL A 94 5.54 8.10 0.48
C VAL A 94 5.92 8.36 1.94
N LYS A 95 7.08 7.82 2.35
CA LYS A 95 7.60 7.91 3.73
C LYS A 95 6.69 7.31 4.81
N ALA A 96 5.70 6.50 4.44
CA ALA A 96 4.87 5.79 5.39
C ALA A 96 5.65 4.65 6.07
N ARG A 97 5.27 4.31 7.28
CA ARG A 97 5.88 3.24 8.08
C ARG A 97 4.92 2.07 8.20
N PHE A 98 5.25 0.96 7.57
CA PHE A 98 4.56 -0.32 7.63
C PHE A 98 5.49 -1.40 8.21
N ALA A 99 6.44 -1.00 9.07
CA ALA A 99 7.32 -1.96 9.71
C ALA A 99 6.49 -2.99 10.50
N GLU A 100 6.82 -4.28 10.35
CA GLU A 100 6.14 -5.39 11.03
C GLU A 100 4.62 -5.49 10.72
N ALA A 101 4.12 -4.74 9.76
CA ALA A 101 2.71 -4.81 9.35
C ALA A 101 2.42 -6.10 8.57
N ASP A 102 1.20 -6.63 8.70
CA ASP A 102 0.73 -7.74 7.89
C ASP A 102 0.01 -7.23 6.64
N LEU A 103 0.65 -7.36 5.47
CA LEU A 103 0.09 -7.03 4.16
C LEU A 103 -0.12 -8.31 3.33
N SER A 104 -0.14 -9.47 3.98
CA SER A 104 -0.19 -10.76 3.30
C SER A 104 -1.48 -10.92 2.50
N GLU A 105 -1.36 -11.62 1.38
CA GLU A 105 -2.47 -11.91 0.47
C GLU A 105 -3.20 -10.64 -0.05
N GLY A 106 -2.68 -9.44 0.20
CA GLY A 106 -3.19 -8.17 -0.30
C GLY A 106 -2.78 -7.87 -1.73
N ALA A 107 -3.26 -6.76 -2.28
CA ALA A 107 -2.82 -6.25 -3.58
C ALA A 107 -2.55 -4.75 -3.51
N LEU A 108 -1.34 -4.36 -3.88
CA LEU A 108 -0.92 -2.96 -4.00
C LEU A 108 -0.72 -2.65 -5.49
N VAL A 109 -1.60 -1.83 -6.05
CA VAL A 109 -1.66 -1.56 -7.49
C VAL A 109 -1.43 -0.07 -7.76
N GLY A 110 -0.40 0.27 -8.51
CA GLY A 110 -0.05 1.65 -8.82
C GLY A 110 0.31 2.51 -7.59
N VAL A 111 0.77 1.87 -6.52
CA VAL A 111 1.06 2.54 -5.25
C VAL A 111 2.41 3.23 -5.30
N ASN A 112 2.46 4.49 -4.86
CA ASN A 112 3.71 5.18 -4.61
C ASN A 112 4.15 4.99 -3.15
N ALA A 113 5.20 4.20 -2.94
CA ALA A 113 5.78 3.90 -1.64
C ALA A 113 7.27 4.32 -1.57
N GLU A 114 7.61 5.42 -2.25
CA GLU A 114 8.96 5.97 -2.20
C GLU A 114 9.36 6.30 -0.76
N GLU A 115 10.56 5.85 -0.38
CA GLU A 115 11.11 5.99 0.98
C GLU A 115 10.22 5.38 2.10
N ALA A 116 9.28 4.50 1.76
CA ALA A 116 8.47 3.81 2.76
C ALA A 116 9.28 2.75 3.50
N ASN A 117 8.91 2.49 4.75
CA ASN A 117 9.52 1.47 5.58
C ASN A 117 8.61 0.25 5.71
N PHE A 118 9.05 -0.88 5.13
CA PHE A 118 8.44 -2.20 5.22
C PHE A 118 9.35 -3.20 5.98
N HIS A 119 10.24 -2.70 6.84
CA HIS A 119 11.12 -3.56 7.63
C HIS A 119 10.31 -4.65 8.35
N GLY A 120 10.68 -5.92 8.16
CA GLY A 120 10.00 -7.06 8.80
C GLY A 120 8.54 -7.24 8.41
N ALA A 121 8.00 -6.48 7.43
CA ALA A 121 6.61 -6.61 7.03
C ALA A 121 6.31 -7.97 6.39
N ASN A 122 5.12 -8.50 6.63
CA ASN A 122 4.63 -9.70 6.00
C ASN A 122 3.91 -9.37 4.69
N LEU A 123 4.58 -9.60 3.55
CA LEU A 123 4.06 -9.44 2.19
C LEU A 123 3.83 -10.80 1.50
N ARG A 124 3.72 -11.87 2.29
CA ARG A 124 3.53 -13.23 1.78
C ARG A 124 2.30 -13.32 0.88
N GLN A 125 2.48 -13.86 -0.33
CA GLN A 125 1.42 -14.00 -1.34
C GLN A 125 0.81 -12.66 -1.80
N ALA A 126 1.39 -11.52 -1.44
CA ALA A 126 0.92 -10.22 -1.89
C ALA A 126 1.16 -10.01 -3.40
N GLY A 127 0.31 -9.20 -4.01
CA GLY A 127 0.49 -8.71 -5.37
C GLY A 127 1.00 -7.26 -5.36
N LEU A 128 2.18 -7.03 -5.90
CA LEU A 128 2.80 -5.72 -6.04
C LEU A 128 2.86 -5.38 -7.53
N PHE A 129 1.95 -4.52 -8.00
CA PHE A 129 1.78 -4.24 -9.42
C PHE A 129 1.97 -2.75 -9.73
N GLY A 130 2.94 -2.41 -10.57
CA GLY A 130 3.25 -1.02 -10.93
C GLY A 130 3.61 -0.15 -9.72
N MET A 131 4.17 -0.75 -8.68
CA MET A 131 4.48 -0.07 -7.42
C MET A 131 5.82 0.65 -7.52
N ASN A 132 5.91 1.86 -6.95
CA ASN A 132 7.17 2.56 -6.78
C ASN A 132 7.71 2.31 -5.36
N LEU A 133 8.81 1.55 -5.28
CA LEU A 133 9.56 1.24 -4.05
C LEU A 133 10.90 1.98 -3.98
N ARG A 134 11.05 3.08 -4.73
CA ARG A 134 12.31 3.82 -4.74
C ARG A 134 12.76 4.17 -3.32
N ASN A 135 14.01 3.81 -2.98
CA ASN A 135 14.62 4.02 -1.67
C ASN A 135 13.81 3.43 -0.49
N ALA A 136 12.90 2.48 -0.74
CA ALA A 136 12.15 1.84 0.33
C ALA A 136 13.01 0.85 1.12
N ASP A 137 12.69 0.69 2.39
CA ASP A 137 13.30 -0.31 3.27
C ASP A 137 12.42 -1.56 3.33
N LEU A 138 12.88 -2.66 2.71
CA LEU A 138 12.25 -3.99 2.76
C LEU A 138 13.14 -4.99 3.51
N THR A 139 14.05 -4.49 4.37
CA THR A 139 14.93 -5.37 5.13
C THR A 139 14.12 -6.33 6.00
N GLN A 140 14.47 -7.62 6.00
CA GLN A 140 13.79 -8.70 6.71
C GLN A 140 12.31 -8.91 6.32
N ALA A 141 11.80 -8.26 5.26
CA ALA A 141 10.42 -8.46 4.81
C ALA A 141 10.18 -9.87 4.27
N ASN A 142 9.00 -10.43 4.54
CA ASN A 142 8.59 -11.72 4.00
C ASN A 142 7.78 -11.53 2.72
N LEU A 143 8.39 -11.79 1.56
CA LEU A 143 7.75 -11.76 0.24
C LEU A 143 7.55 -13.18 -0.33
N ALA A 144 7.54 -14.22 0.50
CA ALA A 144 7.36 -15.59 0.03
C ALA A 144 6.07 -15.73 -0.78
N ASN A 145 6.20 -16.29 -1.99
CA ASN A 145 5.11 -16.45 -2.97
C ASN A 145 4.46 -15.13 -3.43
N ALA A 146 5.07 -13.98 -3.18
CA ALA A 146 4.61 -12.68 -3.68
C ALA A 146 4.74 -12.61 -5.22
N ARG A 147 3.98 -11.71 -5.83
CA ARG A 147 4.00 -11.44 -7.26
C ARG A 147 4.32 -9.98 -7.50
N LEU A 148 5.43 -9.73 -8.17
CA LEU A 148 5.90 -8.40 -8.49
C LEU A 148 5.82 -8.20 -10.00
N ALA A 149 5.19 -7.12 -10.47
CA ALA A 149 5.19 -6.82 -11.90
C ALA A 149 5.29 -5.30 -12.13
N GLY A 150 6.31 -4.89 -12.92
CA GLY A 150 6.55 -3.48 -13.21
C GLY A 150 6.88 -2.66 -11.96
N VAL A 151 7.54 -3.25 -10.97
CA VAL A 151 7.91 -2.59 -9.71
C VAL A 151 9.22 -1.84 -9.89
N ASN A 152 9.26 -0.57 -9.52
CA ASN A 152 10.49 0.21 -9.43
C ASN A 152 11.15 -0.05 -8.07
N VAL A 153 12.36 -0.64 -8.09
CA VAL A 153 13.14 -0.98 -6.89
C VAL A 153 14.42 -0.14 -6.76
N GLU A 154 14.53 0.98 -7.49
CA GLU A 154 15.72 1.85 -7.45
C GLU A 154 16.04 2.26 -6.01
N GLY A 155 17.26 1.96 -5.57
CA GLY A 155 17.72 2.28 -4.22
C GLY A 155 17.05 1.52 -3.08
N ALA A 156 16.11 0.61 -3.35
CA ALA A 156 15.45 -0.19 -2.33
C ALA A 156 16.40 -1.21 -1.69
N ASP A 157 16.20 -1.48 -0.40
CA ASP A 157 17.01 -2.40 0.39
C ASP A 157 16.21 -3.67 0.73
N PHE A 158 16.62 -4.81 0.16
CA PHE A 158 16.02 -6.14 0.40
C PHE A 158 16.90 -7.03 1.28
N SER A 159 17.81 -6.45 2.07
CA SER A 159 18.69 -7.24 2.95
C SER A 159 17.88 -8.18 3.85
N GLY A 160 18.13 -9.48 3.76
CA GLY A 160 17.43 -10.48 4.55
C GLY A 160 15.96 -10.70 4.17
N ALA A 161 15.48 -10.13 3.07
CA ALA A 161 14.12 -10.38 2.61
C ALA A 161 13.94 -11.84 2.14
N GLU A 162 12.84 -12.46 2.53
CA GLU A 162 12.46 -13.82 2.16
C GLU A 162 11.67 -13.80 0.84
N MET A 163 12.21 -14.43 -0.22
CA MET A 163 11.64 -14.39 -1.57
C MET A 163 11.26 -15.80 -2.09
N THR A 164 11.23 -16.84 -1.26
CA THR A 164 10.94 -18.21 -1.68
C THR A 164 9.62 -18.29 -2.44
N GLY A 165 9.65 -18.81 -3.67
CA GLY A 165 8.48 -18.93 -4.53
C GLY A 165 7.91 -17.61 -5.03
N ALA A 166 8.56 -16.48 -4.75
CA ALA A 166 8.18 -15.20 -5.33
C ALA A 166 8.39 -15.20 -6.84
N LYS A 167 7.60 -14.40 -7.55
CA LYS A 167 7.68 -14.25 -9.01
C LYS A 167 7.80 -12.79 -9.38
N ALA A 168 8.77 -12.45 -10.24
CA ALA A 168 8.97 -11.09 -10.69
C ALA A 168 8.91 -10.98 -12.22
N TYR A 169 8.30 -9.89 -12.68
CA TYR A 169 8.26 -9.52 -14.08
C TYR A 169 8.55 -8.03 -14.24
N GLN A 170 9.44 -7.68 -15.16
CA GLN A 170 9.84 -6.28 -15.38
C GLN A 170 10.28 -5.56 -14.09
N VAL A 171 11.07 -6.23 -13.26
CA VAL A 171 11.73 -5.66 -12.10
C VAL A 171 13.23 -5.62 -12.40
N ASN A 172 13.83 -4.44 -12.35
CA ASN A 172 15.26 -4.28 -12.56
C ASN A 172 16.00 -4.30 -11.20
N TRP A 173 16.43 -5.48 -10.80
CA TRP A 173 17.10 -5.71 -9.52
C TRP A 173 18.48 -5.05 -9.42
N ASP A 174 19.13 -4.73 -10.55
CA ASP A 174 20.43 -4.07 -10.57
C ASP A 174 20.35 -2.62 -10.04
N GLN A 175 19.16 -2.05 -10.00
CA GLN A 175 18.90 -0.72 -9.45
C GLN A 175 18.65 -0.72 -7.93
N ALA A 176 18.41 -1.88 -7.32
CA ALA A 176 18.25 -1.98 -5.89
C ALA A 176 19.58 -1.65 -5.17
N LYS A 177 19.50 -1.00 -4.03
CA LYS A 177 20.66 -0.75 -3.15
C LYS A 177 21.25 -2.07 -2.66
N VAL A 178 20.39 -2.98 -2.23
CA VAL A 178 20.71 -4.37 -1.91
C VAL A 178 19.62 -5.25 -2.48
N PRO A 179 19.90 -6.03 -3.55
CA PRO A 179 18.92 -6.95 -4.09
C PRO A 179 18.70 -8.14 -3.15
N PRO A 180 17.58 -8.88 -3.28
CA PRO A 180 17.35 -10.08 -2.48
C PRO A 180 18.40 -11.16 -2.78
N VAL A 181 18.79 -11.91 -1.74
CA VAL A 181 19.75 -13.02 -1.89
C VAL A 181 19.18 -14.14 -2.76
N LEU A 182 17.89 -14.45 -2.57
CA LEU A 182 17.17 -15.40 -3.41
C LEU A 182 16.35 -14.59 -4.43
N MET A 183 16.81 -14.59 -5.69
CA MET A 183 16.10 -13.91 -6.76
C MET A 183 14.76 -14.57 -7.06
N PRO A 184 13.68 -13.80 -7.22
CA PRO A 184 12.39 -14.34 -7.62
C PRO A 184 12.44 -15.03 -8.97
N ASP A 185 11.65 -16.08 -9.14
CA ASP A 185 11.49 -16.70 -10.45
C ASP A 185 10.96 -15.68 -11.47
N PRO A 186 11.48 -15.69 -12.71
CA PRO A 186 10.93 -14.86 -13.75
C PRO A 186 9.47 -15.26 -14.01
N TYR A 187 8.57 -14.29 -13.97
CA TYR A 187 7.19 -14.53 -14.37
C TYR A 187 7.17 -15.04 -15.83
N ILE A 188 6.36 -16.07 -16.12
CA ILE A 188 6.22 -16.58 -17.49
C ILE A 188 6.05 -15.40 -18.44
N GLN A 189 6.89 -15.34 -19.49
CA GLN A 189 6.81 -14.27 -20.50
C GLN A 189 5.40 -14.28 -21.12
N LEU A 190 4.56 -13.38 -20.65
CA LEU A 190 3.31 -13.11 -21.34
C LEU A 190 3.68 -12.51 -22.71
N PRO A 191 3.07 -12.98 -23.81
CA PRO A 191 3.32 -12.42 -25.12
C PRO A 191 3.02 -10.92 -25.11
N LYS A 192 3.78 -10.13 -25.89
CA LYS A 192 3.69 -8.64 -25.89
C LYS A 192 2.25 -8.10 -26.03
N TRP A 193 1.36 -8.81 -26.71
CA TRP A 193 -0.04 -8.46 -26.84
C TRP A 193 -0.83 -8.55 -25.52
N ALA A 194 -0.48 -9.49 -24.63
CA ALA A 194 -1.15 -9.63 -23.34
C ALA A 194 -0.85 -8.44 -22.42
N TRP A 195 0.32 -7.81 -22.59
CA TRP A 195 0.71 -6.59 -21.87
C TRP A 195 -0.05 -5.37 -22.35
N SER A 196 -0.33 -5.24 -23.64
CA SER A 196 -1.18 -4.15 -24.14
C SER A 196 -2.62 -4.26 -23.62
N VAL A 197 -3.10 -5.49 -23.37
CA VAL A 197 -4.41 -5.73 -22.74
C VAL A 197 -4.36 -5.38 -21.24
N ILE A 198 -3.28 -5.76 -20.52
CA ILE A 198 -3.13 -5.49 -19.08
C ILE A 198 -2.89 -3.99 -18.85
N MET A 199 -2.00 -3.36 -19.64
CA MET A 199 -1.69 -1.93 -19.50
C MET A 199 -2.77 -1.02 -20.13
N GLY A 200 -3.42 -1.43 -21.19
CA GLY A 200 -4.59 -0.74 -21.76
C GLY A 200 -5.81 -0.84 -20.84
N SER A 201 -5.87 -1.86 -20.00
CA SER A 201 -6.93 -2.04 -19.00
C SER A 201 -6.66 -1.34 -17.67
N LEU A 202 -5.46 -0.76 -17.46
CA LEU A 202 -5.19 0.08 -16.28
C LEU A 202 -6.09 1.33 -16.22
N ILE A 203 -6.64 1.78 -17.36
CA ILE A 203 -7.61 2.88 -17.41
C ILE A 203 -9.06 2.36 -17.35
N GLY A 204 -9.33 1.10 -17.76
CA GLY A 204 -10.68 0.52 -17.80
C GLY A 204 -10.82 -0.86 -17.12
N GLY A 205 -9.74 -1.48 -16.66
CA GLY A 205 -9.70 -2.89 -16.25
C GLY A 205 -9.24 -3.18 -14.84
N LEU A 206 -9.07 -2.17 -14.00
CA LEU A 206 -8.77 -2.33 -12.58
C LEU A 206 -9.77 -3.31 -11.92
N ALA A 207 -11.04 -3.22 -12.31
CA ALA A 207 -12.09 -4.15 -11.88
C ALA A 207 -11.84 -5.61 -12.30
N ALA A 208 -11.24 -5.85 -13.47
CA ALA A 208 -11.01 -7.21 -13.97
C ALA A 208 -9.83 -7.90 -13.26
N VAL A 209 -8.77 -7.15 -12.93
CA VAL A 209 -7.62 -7.68 -12.16
C VAL A 209 -8.04 -7.96 -10.72
N ILE A 210 -8.78 -7.06 -10.11
CA ILE A 210 -9.38 -7.21 -8.79
C ILE A 210 -10.36 -8.39 -8.80
N TYR A 211 -11.25 -8.48 -9.79
CA TYR A 211 -12.22 -9.57 -9.93
C TYR A 211 -11.54 -10.93 -10.15
N ALA A 212 -10.51 -11.01 -11.00
CA ALA A 212 -9.76 -12.26 -11.22
C ALA A 212 -8.99 -12.71 -9.97
N PHE A 213 -8.47 -11.77 -9.18
CA PHE A 213 -7.80 -12.06 -7.92
C PHE A 213 -8.78 -12.63 -6.88
N PHE A 214 -9.98 -12.07 -6.77
CA PHE A 214 -11.01 -12.54 -5.84
C PHE A 214 -11.74 -13.82 -6.32
N LYS A 215 -12.03 -13.96 -7.62
CA LYS A 215 -12.71 -15.15 -8.18
C LYS A 215 -11.93 -16.44 -7.97
N ARG A 216 -10.60 -16.40 -7.97
CA ARG A 216 -9.76 -17.58 -7.71
C ARG A 216 -9.83 -18.07 -6.26
N ARG A 217 -10.33 -17.27 -5.34
CA ARG A 217 -10.55 -17.62 -3.92
C ARG A 217 -11.85 -18.39 -3.71
N SER A 218 -12.90 -18.03 -4.45
CA SER A 218 -14.25 -18.65 -4.34
C SER A 218 -14.30 -20.10 -4.84
N THR A 219 -13.28 -20.59 -5.56
CA THR A 219 -13.25 -21.96 -6.12
C THR A 219 -12.37 -22.93 -5.34
N LYS A 220 -11.87 -22.56 -4.16
CA LYS A 220 -11.06 -23.40 -3.27
C LYS A 220 -11.62 -23.49 -1.84
N GLY A 221 -12.92 -23.19 -1.67
CA GLY A 221 -13.69 -23.46 -0.45
C GLY A 221 -14.55 -24.69 -0.64
#